data_a2ba0adff72aa5532e7cef7d3511a93a
#
_entry.id   a2ba0adff72aa5532e7cef7d3511a93a
#
_cell.length_a   1.000
_cell.length_b   1.000
_cell.length_c   1.000
_cell.angle_alpha   90.00
_cell.angle_beta   90.00
_cell.angle_gamma   90.00
#
_symmetry.space_group_name_H-M   'P 1'
#
loop_
_entity.id
_entity.type
_entity.pdbx_description
1 polymer ?
#
loop_
_entity_poly.entity_id
_entity_poly.type
_entity_poly.pdbx_seq_one_letter_code
_entity_poly.pdbx_strand_id
1 'polypeptide(L)'
;MQGVAQRVPCRVPGDAEDFKKQEEFKMANVISMKQLLEAGVHFGHQTRRWNPKMAEYIFTERNGIYIIDLQKTVKKVEEAYYFVRDIAEQGGEVLFVGTKKQAQDSIKEEAERVGMYYVNARWLGGMLTNFKTIQKRIDRLAQINKMEEEGTFELLPKKEVIKLKAQRDKLEKYLGGIKDMKQIPACMFVVDPRKEKIAIAEAKKLGIPVVAIVDTNCDPDEVDYVIPGNDDAIRAVKLIASTISNAIIEGRQGEDALAAAKAEMEEAEAVEAETVEE
;
A
#
# COMPACT_ATOMS: atom_id res chain seq x y z
N MET A 1 23.86 56.17 40.75
CA MET A 1 23.95 55.95 39.29
C MET A 1 23.40 54.58 38.97
N GLN A 2 22.19 54.59 38.43
CA GLN A 2 21.45 53.34 38.12
C GLN A 2 21.75 52.93 36.70
N GLY A 3 22.35 51.76 36.52
CA GLY A 3 22.57 51.13 35.21
C GLY A 3 21.34 50.39 34.75
N VAL A 4 20.70 50.91 33.69
CA VAL A 4 19.55 50.29 33.03
C VAL A 4 20.05 49.17 32.13
N ALA A 5 19.79 47.92 32.49
CA ALA A 5 20.02 46.77 31.61
C ALA A 5 18.95 46.75 30.51
N GLN A 6 19.37 46.95 29.26
CA GLN A 6 18.55 46.80 28.07
C GLN A 6 18.28 45.31 27.86
N ARG A 7 17.00 44.90 27.95
CA ARG A 7 16.52 43.59 27.55
C ARG A 7 16.49 43.53 26.02
N VAL A 8 17.29 42.66 25.45
CA VAL A 8 17.21 42.23 24.05
C VAL A 8 15.94 41.37 23.90
N PRO A 9 15.03 41.68 22.95
CA PRO A 9 13.88 40.82 22.72
C PRO A 9 14.31 39.49 22.02
N CYS A 10 14.05 38.38 22.68
CA CYS A 10 14.10 37.07 22.03
C CYS A 10 13.12 37.02 20.85
N ARG A 11 13.67 37.00 19.66
CA ARG A 11 12.92 36.76 18.42
C ARG A 11 12.52 35.30 18.38
N VAL A 12 11.22 35.00 18.49
CA VAL A 12 10.65 33.70 18.26
C VAL A 12 10.66 33.45 16.74
N PRO A 13 11.33 32.43 16.22
CA PRO A 13 11.28 32.13 14.80
C PRO A 13 10.02 31.36 14.46
N GLY A 14 9.34 31.78 13.41
CA GLY A 14 8.35 30.97 12.71
C GLY A 14 6.93 31.47 12.85
N ASP A 15 6.58 32.45 12.02
CA ASP A 15 5.20 32.86 11.82
C ASP A 15 4.34 31.70 11.28
N ALA A 16 3.11 31.60 11.79
CA ALA A 16 2.11 30.60 11.34
C ALA A 16 1.81 30.65 9.84
N GLU A 17 2.21 31.72 9.16
CA GLU A 17 2.15 31.87 7.70
C GLU A 17 3.24 31.11 6.95
N ASP A 18 4.42 30.90 7.53
CA ASP A 18 5.46 30.06 6.94
C ASP A 18 5.14 28.59 7.08
N PHE A 19 4.50 28.18 8.17
CA PHE A 19 3.96 26.81 8.32
C PHE A 19 2.84 26.55 7.31
N LYS A 20 1.90 27.47 7.13
CA LYS A 20 0.86 27.37 6.10
C LYS A 20 1.42 27.34 4.68
N LYS A 21 2.43 28.17 4.37
CA LYS A 21 3.12 28.14 3.07
C LYS A 21 3.90 26.86 2.84
N GLN A 22 4.48 26.26 3.89
CA GLN A 22 5.12 24.94 3.78
C GLN A 22 4.09 23.82 3.59
N GLU A 23 2.90 23.92 4.20
CA GLU A 23 1.80 22.99 3.93
C GLU A 23 1.21 23.17 2.52
N GLU A 24 1.05 24.41 2.03
CA GLU A 24 0.63 24.69 0.66
C GLU A 24 1.70 24.29 -0.40
N PHE A 25 2.98 24.37 -0.09
CA PHE A 25 4.06 23.90 -1.00
C PHE A 25 4.23 22.37 -0.98
N LYS A 26 3.81 21.68 0.10
CA LYS A 26 3.68 20.21 0.16
C LYS A 26 2.49 19.66 -0.63
N MET A 27 1.55 20.50 -1.03
CA MET A 27 0.46 20.16 -1.95
C MET A 27 0.89 20.21 -3.43
N ALA A 28 2.06 19.71 -3.78
CA ALA A 28 2.31 19.32 -5.17
C ALA A 28 1.34 18.18 -5.47
N ASN A 29 0.33 18.45 -6.33
CA ASN A 29 -0.72 17.52 -6.72
C ASN A 29 -0.15 16.12 -6.97
N VAL A 30 -0.33 15.20 -6.01
CA VAL A 30 0.11 13.79 -6.08
C VAL A 30 -0.42 13.15 -7.36
N ILE A 31 -1.63 13.57 -7.77
CA ILE A 31 -2.27 13.10 -9.00
C ILE A 31 -3.11 14.24 -9.62
N SER A 32 -3.03 14.42 -10.93
CA SER A 32 -3.83 15.44 -11.61
C SER A 32 -5.21 14.90 -12.01
N MET A 33 -6.22 15.78 -11.98
CA MET A 33 -7.56 15.44 -12.46
C MET A 33 -7.56 14.99 -13.91
N LYS A 34 -6.66 15.54 -14.74
CA LYS A 34 -6.52 15.16 -16.15
C LYS A 34 -6.08 13.70 -16.31
N GLN A 35 -5.10 13.26 -15.51
CA GLN A 35 -4.64 11.86 -15.51
C GLN A 35 -5.75 10.89 -15.09
N LEU A 36 -6.54 11.25 -14.05
CA LEU A 36 -7.70 10.46 -13.61
C LEU A 36 -8.77 10.34 -14.72
N LEU A 37 -9.04 11.44 -15.43
CA LEU A 37 -9.99 11.46 -16.51
C LEU A 37 -9.52 10.58 -17.68
N GLU A 38 -8.27 10.71 -18.11
CA GLU A 38 -7.66 9.93 -19.20
C GLU A 38 -7.58 8.43 -18.88
N ALA A 39 -7.33 8.08 -17.62
CA ALA A 39 -7.34 6.70 -17.14
C ALA A 39 -8.75 6.12 -17.00
N GLY A 40 -9.80 6.93 -17.06
CA GLY A 40 -11.20 6.51 -16.95
C GLY A 40 -11.63 6.15 -15.52
N VAL A 41 -11.01 6.75 -14.51
CA VAL A 41 -11.33 6.54 -13.09
C VAL A 41 -12.74 7.00 -12.73
N HIS A 42 -13.28 7.97 -13.47
CA HIS A 42 -14.60 8.57 -13.25
C HIS A 42 -15.79 7.67 -13.62
N PHE A 43 -15.59 6.59 -14.35
CA PHE A 43 -16.66 5.66 -14.68
C PHE A 43 -16.95 4.72 -13.51
N GLY A 44 -18.19 4.69 -13.07
CA GLY A 44 -18.66 3.71 -12.10
C GLY A 44 -19.45 2.58 -12.77
N HIS A 45 -20.17 1.82 -11.96
CA HIS A 45 -21.03 0.74 -12.42
C HIS A 45 -22.41 1.22 -12.88
N GLN A 46 -23.18 0.29 -13.45
CA GLN A 46 -24.58 0.53 -13.84
C GLN A 46 -25.43 0.95 -12.64
N THR A 47 -26.36 1.89 -12.85
CA THR A 47 -27.20 2.48 -11.80
C THR A 47 -27.93 1.46 -10.93
N ARG A 48 -28.41 0.35 -11.50
CA ARG A 48 -29.12 -0.72 -10.75
C ARG A 48 -28.23 -1.52 -9.78
N ARG A 49 -26.91 -1.39 -9.86
CA ARG A 49 -25.95 -2.15 -9.02
C ARG A 49 -25.29 -1.30 -7.95
N TRP A 50 -25.67 -0.04 -7.83
CA TRP A 50 -25.02 0.89 -6.93
C TRP A 50 -25.32 0.63 -5.46
N ASN A 51 -24.45 1.15 -4.59
CA ASN A 51 -24.68 1.19 -3.15
C ASN A 51 -25.12 2.63 -2.76
N PRO A 52 -26.26 2.80 -2.05
CA PRO A 52 -26.71 4.12 -1.61
C PRO A 52 -25.68 4.92 -0.78
N LYS A 53 -24.82 4.26 -0.03
CA LYS A 53 -23.76 4.90 0.74
C LYS A 53 -22.70 5.58 -0.13
N MET A 54 -22.58 5.19 -1.40
CA MET A 54 -21.70 5.85 -2.37
C MET A 54 -22.28 7.13 -2.96
N ALA A 55 -23.50 7.53 -2.58
CA ALA A 55 -24.19 8.73 -3.10
C ALA A 55 -23.33 9.99 -2.97
N GLU A 56 -22.57 10.13 -1.89
CA GLU A 56 -21.70 11.28 -1.67
C GLU A 56 -20.55 11.40 -2.68
N TYR A 57 -20.08 10.28 -3.27
CA TYR A 57 -18.98 10.23 -4.24
C TYR A 57 -19.45 10.29 -5.69
N ILE A 58 -20.75 10.27 -5.92
CA ILE A 58 -21.34 10.29 -7.26
C ILE A 58 -21.61 11.73 -7.68
N PHE A 59 -21.10 12.13 -8.86
CA PHE A 59 -21.32 13.43 -9.46
C PHE A 59 -22.65 13.49 -10.23
N THR A 60 -22.88 12.50 -11.11
CA THR A 60 -24.09 12.45 -11.97
C THR A 60 -24.31 11.05 -12.53
N GLU A 61 -25.45 10.88 -13.22
CA GLU A 61 -25.73 9.70 -14.03
C GLU A 61 -25.68 10.06 -15.51
N ARG A 62 -25.08 9.18 -16.31
CA ARG A 62 -25.07 9.30 -17.76
C ARG A 62 -25.18 7.93 -18.43
N ASN A 63 -26.17 7.77 -19.32
CA ASN A 63 -26.40 6.52 -20.06
C ASN A 63 -26.58 5.28 -19.14
N GLY A 64 -27.22 5.43 -17.99
CA GLY A 64 -27.42 4.32 -17.05
C GLY A 64 -26.16 3.89 -16.28
N ILE A 65 -25.11 4.73 -16.29
CA ILE A 65 -23.85 4.53 -15.54
C ILE A 65 -23.63 5.73 -14.64
N TYR A 66 -23.23 5.51 -13.39
CA TYR A 66 -22.83 6.58 -12.49
C TYR A 66 -21.44 7.11 -12.83
N ILE A 67 -21.31 8.43 -12.72
CA ILE A 67 -20.02 9.13 -12.87
C ILE A 67 -19.55 9.55 -11.49
N ILE A 68 -18.33 9.16 -11.14
CA ILE A 68 -17.69 9.47 -9.87
C ILE A 68 -17.14 10.90 -9.90
N ASP A 69 -17.24 11.60 -8.77
CA ASP A 69 -16.69 12.94 -8.59
C ASP A 69 -15.16 12.91 -8.42
N LEU A 70 -14.46 13.28 -9.49
CA LEU A 70 -12.99 13.30 -9.49
C LEU A 70 -12.38 14.30 -8.52
N GLN A 71 -13.09 15.38 -8.15
CA GLN A 71 -12.56 16.33 -7.15
C GLN A 71 -12.44 15.67 -5.78
N LYS A 72 -13.41 14.82 -5.43
CA LYS A 72 -13.36 14.01 -4.21
C LYS A 72 -12.32 12.91 -4.31
N THR A 73 -12.21 12.29 -5.50
CA THR A 73 -11.19 11.25 -5.73
C THR A 73 -9.77 11.79 -5.52
N VAL A 74 -9.44 12.97 -6.06
CA VAL A 74 -8.11 13.60 -5.86
C VAL A 74 -7.81 13.74 -4.36
N LYS A 75 -8.71 14.35 -3.60
CA LYS A 75 -8.53 14.54 -2.15
C LYS A 75 -8.34 13.22 -1.40
N LYS A 76 -9.15 12.21 -1.73
CA LYS A 76 -9.09 10.89 -1.09
C LYS A 76 -7.84 10.10 -1.49
N VAL A 77 -7.34 10.26 -2.70
CA VAL A 77 -6.04 9.70 -3.11
C VAL A 77 -4.91 10.38 -2.34
N GLU A 78 -4.95 11.70 -2.16
CA GLU A 78 -3.94 12.44 -1.38
C GLU A 78 -3.95 12.01 0.10
N GLU A 79 -5.11 11.89 0.74
CA GLU A 79 -5.24 11.38 2.10
C GLU A 79 -4.62 9.96 2.23
N ALA A 80 -4.93 9.06 1.29
CA ALA A 80 -4.40 7.71 1.26
C ALA A 80 -2.88 7.68 0.98
N TYR A 81 -2.40 8.56 0.10
CA TYR A 81 -0.99 8.70 -0.24
C TYR A 81 -0.15 9.05 0.99
N TYR A 82 -0.54 10.11 1.70
CA TYR A 82 0.19 10.53 2.90
C TYR A 82 0.15 9.47 4.00
N PHE A 83 -1.00 8.83 4.19
CA PHE A 83 -1.12 7.74 5.16
C PHE A 83 -0.17 6.58 4.84
N VAL A 84 -0.11 6.12 3.58
CA VAL A 84 0.77 5.03 3.17
C VAL A 84 2.25 5.43 3.23
N ARG A 85 2.58 6.69 2.89
CA ARG A 85 3.92 7.25 3.02
C ARG A 85 4.39 7.22 4.48
N ASP A 86 3.55 7.68 5.41
CA ASP A 86 3.89 7.73 6.84
C ASP A 86 4.09 6.31 7.41
N ILE A 87 3.34 5.30 6.93
CA ILE A 87 3.58 3.89 7.26
C ILE A 87 4.93 3.41 6.71
N ALA A 88 5.25 3.75 5.46
CA ALA A 88 6.50 3.36 4.84
C ALA A 88 7.72 4.04 5.51
N GLU A 89 7.58 5.29 5.95
CA GLU A 89 8.59 6.02 6.73
C GLU A 89 8.88 5.37 8.10
N GLN A 90 7.89 4.66 8.66
CA GLN A 90 8.05 3.88 9.89
C GLN A 90 8.58 2.45 9.65
N GLY A 91 9.01 2.13 8.43
CA GLY A 91 9.45 0.79 8.05
C GLY A 91 8.31 -0.24 7.93
N GLY A 92 7.05 0.22 7.85
CA GLY A 92 5.89 -0.64 7.73
C GLY A 92 5.76 -1.28 6.35
N GLU A 93 5.33 -2.54 6.32
CA GLU A 93 5.11 -3.29 5.09
C GLU A 93 3.66 -3.16 4.63
N VAL A 94 3.46 -3.01 3.32
CA VAL A 94 2.14 -2.88 2.68
C VAL A 94 1.83 -4.13 1.86
N LEU A 95 0.63 -4.69 2.06
CA LEU A 95 0.14 -5.83 1.29
C LEU A 95 -0.83 -5.36 0.21
N PHE A 96 -0.46 -5.57 -1.05
CA PHE A 96 -1.31 -5.27 -2.21
C PHE A 96 -2.24 -6.44 -2.51
N VAL A 97 -3.55 -6.20 -2.58
CA VAL A 97 -4.57 -7.22 -2.82
C VAL A 97 -5.46 -6.84 -3.99
N GLY A 98 -5.46 -7.68 -5.02
CA GLY A 98 -6.31 -7.44 -6.19
C GLY A 98 -6.47 -8.71 -7.02
N THR A 99 -7.54 -9.49 -6.75
CA THR A 99 -7.80 -10.74 -7.47
C THR A 99 -8.65 -10.58 -8.72
N LYS A 100 -9.10 -9.34 -9.02
CA LYS A 100 -9.83 -9.00 -10.22
C LYS A 100 -8.93 -9.11 -11.44
N LYS A 101 -9.38 -9.72 -12.55
CA LYS A 101 -8.55 -9.92 -13.75
C LYS A 101 -7.88 -8.64 -14.24
N GLN A 102 -8.60 -7.52 -14.14
CA GLN A 102 -8.11 -6.20 -14.55
C GLN A 102 -7.04 -5.63 -13.61
N ALA A 103 -6.96 -6.11 -12.37
CA ALA A 103 -6.04 -5.64 -11.34
C ALA A 103 -4.79 -6.52 -11.19
N GLN A 104 -4.88 -7.83 -11.53
CA GLN A 104 -3.87 -8.84 -11.22
C GLN A 104 -2.45 -8.46 -11.65
N ASP A 105 -2.29 -8.03 -12.89
CA ASP A 105 -0.97 -7.71 -13.45
C ASP A 105 -0.45 -6.37 -12.91
N SER A 106 -1.32 -5.36 -12.81
CA SER A 106 -0.95 -4.05 -12.27
C SER A 106 -0.54 -4.13 -10.80
N ILE A 107 -1.26 -4.89 -9.99
CA ILE A 107 -0.93 -5.10 -8.58
C ILE A 107 0.40 -5.83 -8.42
N LYS A 108 0.66 -6.86 -9.22
CA LYS A 108 1.92 -7.59 -9.20
C LYS A 108 3.09 -6.68 -9.59
N GLU A 109 2.97 -5.98 -10.73
CA GLU A 109 4.01 -5.10 -11.27
C GLU A 109 4.38 -3.99 -10.25
N GLU A 110 3.38 -3.34 -9.67
CA GLU A 110 3.59 -2.23 -8.75
C GLU A 110 4.12 -2.70 -7.37
N ALA A 111 3.65 -3.82 -6.86
CA ALA A 111 4.19 -4.38 -5.62
C ALA A 111 5.63 -4.85 -5.76
N GLU A 112 5.97 -5.54 -6.88
CA GLU A 112 7.35 -5.96 -7.18
C GLU A 112 8.27 -4.75 -7.37
N ARG A 113 7.79 -3.66 -7.99
CA ARG A 113 8.56 -2.41 -8.18
C ARG A 113 9.03 -1.80 -6.86
N VAL A 114 8.23 -1.89 -5.82
CA VAL A 114 8.54 -1.31 -4.50
C VAL A 114 9.02 -2.34 -3.47
N GLY A 115 9.17 -3.61 -3.88
CA GLY A 115 9.59 -4.69 -2.99
C GLY A 115 8.60 -4.98 -1.87
N MET A 116 7.30 -4.81 -2.14
CA MET A 116 6.20 -5.11 -1.22
C MET A 116 5.50 -6.42 -1.60
N TYR A 117 4.65 -6.91 -0.70
CA TYR A 117 3.92 -8.16 -0.88
C TYR A 117 2.64 -7.97 -1.67
N TYR A 118 2.21 -9.03 -2.38
CA TYR A 118 0.97 -8.99 -3.13
C TYR A 118 0.20 -10.30 -3.13
N VAL A 119 -1.11 -10.20 -3.30
CA VAL A 119 -2.03 -11.32 -3.57
C VAL A 119 -2.88 -10.96 -4.78
N ASN A 120 -2.57 -11.55 -5.93
CA ASN A 120 -3.23 -11.24 -7.21
C ASN A 120 -4.10 -12.37 -7.77
N ALA A 121 -3.97 -13.60 -7.30
CA ALA A 121 -4.72 -14.74 -7.86
C ALA A 121 -6.03 -15.01 -7.10
N ARG A 122 -5.95 -15.37 -5.84
CA ARG A 122 -7.09 -15.64 -4.96
C ARG A 122 -6.70 -15.48 -3.50
N TRP A 123 -7.50 -14.76 -2.74
CA TRP A 123 -7.36 -14.75 -1.30
C TRP A 123 -7.72 -16.10 -0.69
N LEU A 124 -6.85 -16.66 0.10
CA LEU A 124 -7.11 -17.89 0.84
C LEU A 124 -7.60 -17.52 2.25
N GLY A 125 -8.78 -17.99 2.64
CA GLY A 125 -9.29 -17.72 3.98
C GLY A 125 -8.30 -18.13 5.07
N GLY A 126 -8.07 -17.23 6.04
CA GLY A 126 -7.06 -17.42 7.08
C GLY A 126 -5.65 -16.97 6.70
N MET A 127 -5.48 -16.23 5.59
CA MET A 127 -4.16 -15.81 5.10
C MET A 127 -3.43 -14.93 6.13
N LEU A 128 -4.14 -14.06 6.82
CA LEU A 128 -3.61 -13.25 7.91
C LEU A 128 -3.97 -13.80 9.30
N THR A 129 -5.23 -14.17 9.51
CA THR A 129 -5.72 -14.65 10.81
C THR A 129 -5.16 -16.01 11.21
N ASN A 130 -4.70 -16.82 10.25
CA ASN A 130 -4.02 -18.10 10.48
C ASN A 130 -2.64 -18.13 9.80
N PHE A 131 -1.91 -17.04 9.95
CA PHE A 131 -0.62 -16.83 9.28
C PHE A 131 0.41 -17.92 9.54
N LYS A 132 0.47 -18.48 10.76
CA LYS A 132 1.36 -19.62 11.10
C LYS A 132 1.14 -20.85 10.20
N THR A 133 -0.12 -21.11 9.79
CA THR A 133 -0.41 -22.20 8.88
C THR A 133 -0.03 -21.87 7.44
N ILE A 134 -0.17 -20.60 7.05
CA ILE A 134 0.28 -20.12 5.74
C ILE A 134 1.80 -20.20 5.64
N GLN A 135 2.54 -19.80 6.68
CA GLN A 135 4.00 -19.93 6.72
C GLN A 135 4.45 -21.38 6.48
N LYS A 136 3.83 -22.38 7.12
CA LYS A 136 4.12 -23.79 6.86
C LYS A 136 3.90 -24.19 5.38
N ARG A 137 2.98 -23.53 4.68
CA ARG A 137 2.77 -23.77 3.25
C ARG A 137 3.82 -23.08 2.39
N ILE A 138 4.28 -21.92 2.82
CA ILE A 138 5.41 -21.21 2.20
C ILE A 138 6.70 -22.02 2.40
N ASP A 139 6.96 -22.53 3.62
CA ASP A 139 8.09 -23.41 3.89
C ASP A 139 8.05 -24.66 3.01
N ARG A 140 6.84 -25.22 2.80
CA ARG A 140 6.68 -26.36 1.89
C ARG A 140 7.02 -26.01 0.44
N LEU A 141 6.66 -24.80 -0.02
CA LEU A 141 7.06 -24.29 -1.34
C LEU A 141 8.60 -24.21 -1.44
N ALA A 142 9.24 -23.60 -0.45
CA ALA A 142 10.69 -23.49 -0.39
C ALA A 142 11.38 -24.88 -0.39
N GLN A 143 10.85 -25.84 0.36
CA GLN A 143 11.34 -27.23 0.35
C GLN A 143 11.27 -27.88 -1.03
N ILE A 144 10.13 -27.71 -1.75
CA ILE A 144 9.99 -28.30 -3.08
C ILE A 144 10.97 -27.68 -4.08
N ASN A 145 11.16 -26.34 -4.02
CA ASN A 145 12.14 -25.64 -4.86
C ASN A 145 13.57 -26.14 -4.57
N LYS A 146 13.92 -26.26 -3.31
CA LYS A 146 15.23 -26.80 -2.89
C LYS A 146 15.46 -28.24 -3.36
N MET A 147 14.45 -29.12 -3.29
CA MET A 147 14.53 -30.49 -3.81
C MET A 147 14.76 -30.50 -5.34
N GLU A 148 14.23 -29.53 -6.09
CA GLU A 148 14.46 -29.41 -7.53
C GLU A 148 15.90 -28.95 -7.81
N GLU A 149 16.41 -27.94 -7.08
CA GLU A 149 17.78 -27.42 -7.19
C GLU A 149 18.85 -28.47 -6.82
N GLU A 150 18.59 -29.30 -5.80
CA GLU A 150 19.48 -30.37 -5.35
C GLU A 150 19.44 -31.63 -6.27
N GLY A 151 18.60 -31.63 -7.32
CA GLY A 151 18.47 -32.76 -8.22
C GLY A 151 17.73 -33.97 -7.61
N THR A 152 17.11 -33.83 -6.43
CA THR A 152 16.38 -34.91 -5.75
C THR A 152 15.25 -35.48 -6.61
N PHE A 153 14.73 -34.70 -7.58
CA PHE A 153 13.69 -35.17 -8.50
C PHE A 153 14.13 -36.30 -9.43
N GLU A 154 15.43 -36.44 -9.68
CA GLU A 154 15.98 -37.53 -10.50
C GLU A 154 15.91 -38.88 -9.77
N LEU A 155 15.93 -38.86 -8.46
CA LEU A 155 15.87 -40.06 -7.60
C LEU A 155 14.44 -40.55 -7.34
N LEU A 156 13.42 -39.73 -7.66
CA LEU A 156 12.02 -40.00 -7.36
C LEU A 156 11.30 -40.62 -8.56
N PRO A 157 10.25 -41.46 -8.32
CA PRO A 157 9.40 -41.95 -9.38
C PRO A 157 8.72 -40.81 -10.15
N LYS A 158 8.62 -40.90 -11.47
CA LYS A 158 8.02 -39.85 -12.34
C LYS A 158 6.66 -39.35 -11.87
N LYS A 159 5.83 -40.29 -11.34
CA LYS A 159 4.49 -39.93 -10.82
C LYS A 159 4.53 -38.99 -9.61
N GLU A 160 5.54 -39.13 -8.75
CA GLU A 160 5.71 -38.27 -7.56
C GLU A 160 6.25 -36.91 -7.97
N VAL A 161 7.21 -36.86 -8.90
CA VAL A 161 7.74 -35.61 -9.45
C VAL A 161 6.62 -34.76 -10.06
N ILE A 162 5.72 -35.38 -10.85
CA ILE A 162 4.58 -34.67 -11.43
C ILE A 162 3.66 -34.07 -10.35
N LYS A 163 3.40 -34.83 -9.27
CA LYS A 163 2.59 -34.34 -8.14
C LYS A 163 3.26 -33.19 -7.40
N LEU A 164 4.58 -33.27 -7.16
CA LEU A 164 5.34 -32.21 -6.50
C LEU A 164 5.37 -30.95 -7.34
N LYS A 165 5.61 -31.05 -8.65
CA LYS A 165 5.56 -29.91 -9.58
C LYS A 165 4.18 -29.26 -9.60
N ALA A 166 3.11 -30.04 -9.70
CA ALA A 166 1.74 -29.50 -9.64
C ALA A 166 1.42 -28.85 -8.29
N GLN A 167 1.96 -29.38 -7.17
CA GLN A 167 1.84 -28.76 -5.86
C GLN A 167 2.61 -27.44 -5.78
N ARG A 168 3.85 -27.39 -6.27
CA ARG A 168 4.68 -26.18 -6.36
C ARG A 168 3.96 -25.09 -7.15
N ASP A 169 3.53 -25.40 -8.38
CA ASP A 169 2.88 -24.43 -9.26
C ASP A 169 1.61 -23.86 -8.64
N LYS A 170 0.86 -24.69 -7.91
CA LYS A 170 -0.31 -24.24 -7.17
C LYS A 170 0.06 -23.32 -5.99
N LEU A 171 1.08 -23.66 -5.23
CA LEU A 171 1.54 -22.83 -4.10
C LEU A 171 2.13 -21.53 -4.59
N GLU A 172 2.98 -21.53 -5.61
CA GLU A 172 3.56 -20.36 -6.24
C GLU A 172 2.48 -19.40 -6.76
N LYS A 173 1.47 -19.93 -7.43
CA LYS A 173 0.34 -19.13 -7.95
C LYS A 173 -0.42 -18.37 -6.86
N TYR A 174 -0.59 -18.95 -5.66
CA TYR A 174 -1.41 -18.34 -4.61
C TYR A 174 -0.62 -17.67 -3.50
N LEU A 175 0.60 -18.08 -3.26
CA LEU A 175 1.44 -17.62 -2.16
C LEU A 175 2.75 -16.97 -2.61
N GLY A 176 3.06 -17.01 -3.91
CA GLY A 176 4.31 -16.50 -4.45
C GLY A 176 4.58 -15.03 -4.08
N GLY A 177 3.53 -14.19 -4.09
CA GLY A 177 3.68 -12.77 -3.74
C GLY A 177 3.85 -12.47 -2.25
N ILE A 178 3.69 -13.49 -1.38
CA ILE A 178 3.88 -13.35 0.08
C ILE A 178 4.94 -14.30 0.63
N LYS A 179 5.75 -14.92 -0.24
CA LYS A 179 6.75 -15.92 0.17
C LYS A 179 7.78 -15.38 1.14
N ASP A 180 8.16 -14.12 1.01
CA ASP A 180 9.18 -13.46 1.81
C ASP A 180 8.59 -12.73 3.03
N MET A 181 7.27 -12.74 3.21
CA MET A 181 6.56 -12.08 4.30
C MET A 181 6.79 -12.83 5.62
N LYS A 182 7.48 -12.18 6.55
CA LYS A 182 7.82 -12.75 7.88
C LYS A 182 6.81 -12.36 8.96
N GLN A 183 6.17 -11.23 8.80
CA GLN A 183 5.23 -10.66 9.77
C GLN A 183 3.96 -10.16 9.10
N ILE A 184 2.95 -9.84 9.90
CA ILE A 184 1.68 -9.29 9.43
C ILE A 184 1.93 -7.87 8.90
N PRO A 185 1.36 -7.49 7.73
CA PRO A 185 1.58 -6.18 7.13
C PRO A 185 0.97 -5.06 8.00
N ALA A 186 1.59 -3.88 7.95
CA ALA A 186 1.13 -2.69 8.67
C ALA A 186 -0.11 -2.06 8.01
N CYS A 187 -0.29 -2.26 6.69
CA CYS A 187 -1.41 -1.74 5.92
C CYS A 187 -1.76 -2.68 4.77
N MET A 188 -3.02 -2.64 4.32
CA MET A 188 -3.46 -3.32 3.11
C MET A 188 -3.97 -2.33 2.07
N PHE A 189 -3.53 -2.47 0.82
CA PHE A 189 -4.12 -1.80 -0.33
C PHE A 189 -4.98 -2.79 -1.12
N VAL A 190 -6.27 -2.51 -1.26
CA VAL A 190 -7.27 -3.45 -1.82
C VAL A 190 -7.93 -2.87 -3.06
N VAL A 191 -8.09 -3.68 -4.10
CA VAL A 191 -8.89 -3.34 -5.29
C VAL A 191 -10.18 -4.13 -5.25
N ASP A 192 -11.33 -3.44 -5.29
CA ASP A 192 -12.68 -4.00 -5.18
C ASP A 192 -12.97 -4.66 -3.81
N PRO A 193 -13.38 -3.86 -2.80
CA PRO A 193 -13.76 -4.37 -1.47
C PRO A 193 -14.84 -5.44 -1.52
N ARG A 194 -15.77 -5.35 -2.46
CA ARG A 194 -16.87 -6.29 -2.61
C ARG A 194 -16.39 -7.71 -2.94
N LYS A 195 -15.33 -7.82 -3.73
CA LYS A 195 -14.73 -9.10 -4.11
C LYS A 195 -13.83 -9.65 -3.00
N GLU A 196 -13.10 -8.77 -2.33
CA GLU A 196 -12.10 -9.12 -1.33
C GLU A 196 -12.64 -9.06 0.12
N LYS A 197 -13.95 -9.30 0.32
CA LYS A 197 -14.62 -9.25 1.65
C LYS A 197 -13.92 -10.07 2.73
N ILE A 198 -13.37 -11.24 2.37
CA ILE A 198 -12.68 -12.10 3.34
C ILE A 198 -11.38 -11.43 3.79
N ALA A 199 -10.63 -10.83 2.87
CA ALA A 199 -9.40 -10.12 3.18
C ALA A 199 -9.66 -8.94 4.12
N ILE A 200 -10.67 -8.14 3.82
CA ILE A 200 -11.08 -6.99 4.64
C ILE A 200 -11.56 -7.43 6.03
N ALA A 201 -12.36 -8.50 6.12
CA ALA A 201 -12.82 -9.03 7.41
C ALA A 201 -11.64 -9.53 8.27
N GLU A 202 -10.62 -10.13 7.65
CA GLU A 202 -9.40 -10.54 8.35
C GLU A 202 -8.56 -9.34 8.80
N ALA A 203 -8.40 -8.32 7.95
CA ALA A 203 -7.71 -7.09 8.29
C ALA A 203 -8.37 -6.38 9.47
N LYS A 204 -9.67 -6.17 9.43
CA LYS A 204 -10.44 -5.59 10.55
C LYS A 204 -10.29 -6.36 11.85
N LYS A 205 -10.29 -7.70 11.80
CA LYS A 205 -10.10 -8.55 12.98
C LYS A 205 -8.72 -8.37 13.61
N LEU A 206 -7.71 -8.05 12.81
CA LEU A 206 -6.32 -7.85 13.26
C LEU A 206 -5.99 -6.38 13.50
N GLY A 207 -6.92 -5.45 13.25
CA GLY A 207 -6.69 -4.02 13.39
C GLY A 207 -5.75 -3.44 12.32
N ILE A 208 -5.65 -4.07 11.14
CA ILE A 208 -4.84 -3.61 10.03
C ILE A 208 -5.65 -2.60 9.22
N PRO A 209 -5.20 -1.35 9.06
CA PRO A 209 -5.87 -0.35 8.26
C PRO A 209 -5.91 -0.74 6.79
N VAL A 210 -7.04 -0.45 6.14
CA VAL A 210 -7.32 -0.81 4.75
C VAL A 210 -7.51 0.44 3.91
N VAL A 211 -6.67 0.61 2.91
CA VAL A 211 -6.82 1.57 1.81
C VAL A 211 -7.43 0.84 0.63
N ALA A 212 -8.51 1.34 0.02
CA ALA A 212 -9.12 0.61 -1.10
C ALA A 212 -9.64 1.51 -2.21
N ILE A 213 -9.56 0.98 -3.45
CA ILE A 213 -10.29 1.52 -4.59
C ILE A 213 -11.73 1.03 -4.47
N VAL A 214 -12.66 1.98 -4.32
CA VAL A 214 -14.07 1.72 -4.06
C VAL A 214 -14.91 2.24 -5.22
N ASP A 215 -15.54 1.36 -5.95
CA ASP A 215 -16.47 1.71 -7.02
C ASP A 215 -17.89 1.91 -6.48
N THR A 216 -18.80 2.42 -7.29
CA THR A 216 -20.17 2.77 -6.94
C THR A 216 -21.02 1.59 -6.43
N ASN A 217 -20.59 0.34 -6.61
CA ASN A 217 -21.26 -0.89 -6.18
C ASN A 217 -20.79 -1.42 -4.83
N CYS A 218 -19.79 -0.78 -4.21
CA CYS A 218 -19.16 -1.20 -2.97
C CYS A 218 -19.70 -0.42 -1.75
N ASP A 219 -19.41 -0.90 -0.54
CA ASP A 219 -19.71 -0.21 0.71
C ASP A 219 -18.44 0.54 1.19
N PRO A 220 -18.49 1.89 1.24
CA PRO A 220 -17.33 2.67 1.71
C PRO A 220 -17.01 2.45 3.20
N ASP A 221 -17.99 2.08 4.03
CA ASP A 221 -17.78 1.85 5.48
C ASP A 221 -16.97 0.56 5.77
N GLU A 222 -16.75 -0.28 4.75
CA GLU A 222 -15.93 -1.48 4.89
C GLU A 222 -14.42 -1.20 4.91
N VAL A 223 -13.97 0.02 4.62
CA VAL A 223 -12.55 0.39 4.53
C VAL A 223 -12.26 1.68 5.28
N ASP A 224 -11.01 1.87 5.70
CA ASP A 224 -10.59 3.02 6.48
C ASP A 224 -10.28 4.23 5.57
N TYR A 225 -9.61 3.99 4.45
CA TYR A 225 -9.28 5.00 3.46
C TYR A 225 -9.92 4.66 2.11
N VAL A 226 -11.00 5.37 1.81
CA VAL A 226 -11.78 5.20 0.58
C VAL A 226 -11.16 5.99 -0.55
N ILE A 227 -10.81 5.34 -1.66
CA ILE A 227 -10.43 5.98 -2.92
C ILE A 227 -11.57 5.73 -3.92
N PRO A 228 -12.48 6.70 -4.13
CA PRO A 228 -13.57 6.52 -5.09
C PRO A 228 -13.01 6.41 -6.51
N GLY A 229 -13.29 5.33 -7.20
CA GLY A 229 -12.73 5.12 -8.54
C GLY A 229 -13.17 3.82 -9.19
N ASN A 230 -12.93 3.74 -10.50
CA ASN A 230 -13.24 2.59 -11.33
C ASN A 230 -12.27 1.44 -11.04
N ASP A 231 -12.78 0.31 -10.63
CA ASP A 231 -12.02 -0.90 -10.35
C ASP A 231 -12.01 -1.91 -11.53
N ASP A 232 -12.74 -1.61 -12.61
CA ASP A 232 -12.82 -2.43 -13.84
C ASP A 232 -11.84 -1.99 -14.94
N ALA A 233 -11.37 -0.74 -14.93
CA ALA A 233 -10.47 -0.22 -15.91
C ALA A 233 -9.00 -0.48 -15.53
N ILE A 234 -8.27 -1.26 -16.32
CA ILE A 234 -6.85 -1.58 -16.08
C ILE A 234 -6.01 -0.32 -15.89
N ARG A 235 -6.25 0.73 -16.71
CA ARG A 235 -5.53 2.00 -16.63
C ARG A 235 -5.81 2.75 -15.32
N ALA A 236 -7.06 2.70 -14.83
CA ALA A 236 -7.46 3.34 -13.58
C ALA A 236 -6.79 2.65 -12.39
N VAL A 237 -6.86 1.33 -12.33
CA VAL A 237 -6.22 0.53 -11.28
C VAL A 237 -4.69 0.74 -11.29
N LYS A 238 -4.06 0.70 -12.48
CA LYS A 238 -2.61 0.91 -12.62
C LYS A 238 -2.20 2.31 -12.15
N LEU A 239 -2.94 3.35 -12.51
CA LEU A 239 -2.65 4.73 -12.11
C LEU A 239 -2.71 4.90 -10.59
N ILE A 240 -3.76 4.41 -9.95
CA ILE A 240 -3.92 4.53 -8.49
C ILE A 240 -2.90 3.65 -7.77
N ALA A 241 -2.69 2.41 -8.21
CA ALA A 241 -1.68 1.52 -7.62
C ALA A 241 -0.27 2.11 -7.73
N SER A 242 0.09 2.69 -8.89
CA SER A 242 1.36 3.38 -9.11
C SER A 242 1.51 4.59 -8.18
N THR A 243 0.44 5.35 -7.95
CA THR A 243 0.46 6.49 -7.01
C THR A 243 0.73 6.01 -5.59
N ILE A 244 0.08 4.96 -5.13
CA ILE A 244 0.33 4.36 -3.79
C ILE A 244 1.74 3.79 -3.69
N SER A 245 2.24 3.15 -4.75
CA SER A 245 3.62 2.66 -4.80
C SER A 245 4.65 3.79 -4.73
N ASN A 246 4.36 4.94 -5.35
CA ASN A 246 5.23 6.13 -5.23
C ASN A 246 5.26 6.69 -3.81
N ALA A 247 4.14 6.64 -3.07
CA ALA A 247 4.10 7.00 -1.64
C ALA A 247 5.06 6.13 -0.81
N ILE A 248 5.12 4.82 -1.10
CA ILE A 248 6.03 3.90 -0.42
C ILE A 248 7.50 4.23 -0.73
N ILE A 249 7.81 4.55 -1.99
CA ILE A 249 9.18 4.93 -2.39
C ILE A 249 9.60 6.22 -1.67
N GLU A 250 8.72 7.23 -1.64
CA GLU A 250 8.99 8.50 -0.96
C GLU A 250 9.21 8.30 0.55
N GLY A 251 8.35 7.49 1.20
CA GLY A 251 8.49 7.18 2.63
C GLY A 251 9.80 6.46 2.95
N ARG A 252 10.20 5.46 2.14
CA ARG A 252 11.48 4.74 2.32
C ARG A 252 12.70 5.62 2.08
N GLN A 253 12.67 6.53 1.11
CA GLN A 253 13.75 7.50 0.90
C GLN A 253 13.90 8.44 2.12
N GLY A 254 12.79 8.80 2.75
CA GLY A 254 12.79 9.53 4.02
C GLY A 254 13.42 8.72 5.16
N GLU A 255 13.13 7.44 5.25
CA GLU A 255 13.72 6.52 6.24
C GLU A 255 15.25 6.38 6.06
N ASP A 256 15.69 6.15 4.83
CA ASP A 256 17.12 6.06 4.51
C ASP A 256 17.87 7.35 4.86
N ALA A 257 17.28 8.51 4.59
CA ALA A 257 17.86 9.81 4.93
C ALA A 257 17.89 10.03 6.45
N LEU A 258 16.86 9.64 7.18
CA LEU A 258 16.82 9.71 8.64
C LEU A 258 17.80 8.75 9.31
N ALA A 259 17.95 7.54 8.75
CA ALA A 259 18.92 6.56 9.23
C ALA A 259 20.35 7.04 9.02
N ALA A 260 20.65 7.63 7.87
CA ALA A 260 21.96 8.22 7.58
C ALA A 260 22.27 9.38 8.55
N ALA A 261 21.29 10.28 8.77
CA ALA A 261 21.48 11.41 9.70
C ALA A 261 21.69 10.95 11.16
N LYS A 262 21.00 9.88 11.60
CA LYS A 262 21.22 9.29 12.92
C LYS A 262 22.62 8.67 13.06
N ALA A 263 23.07 7.95 12.03
CA ALA A 263 24.40 7.35 12.02
C ALA A 263 25.50 8.43 12.09
N GLU A 264 25.34 9.54 11.34
CA GLU A 264 26.26 10.69 11.41
C GLU A 264 26.28 11.35 12.80
N MET A 265 25.13 11.44 13.46
CA MET A 265 25.04 11.99 14.83
C MET A 265 25.71 11.05 15.85
N GLU A 266 25.47 9.75 15.77
CA GLU A 266 26.11 8.76 16.65
C GLU A 266 27.65 8.73 16.46
N GLU A 267 28.11 8.89 15.22
CA GLU A 267 29.53 8.98 14.91
C GLU A 267 30.17 10.28 15.45
N ALA A 268 29.44 11.40 15.36
CA ALA A 268 29.86 12.68 15.92
C ALA A 268 29.93 12.65 17.46
N GLU A 269 28.93 12.06 18.13
CA GLU A 269 28.91 11.88 19.59
C GLU A 269 30.05 10.95 20.06
N ALA A 270 30.38 9.90 19.30
CA ALA A 270 31.48 8.99 19.62
C ALA A 270 32.83 9.70 19.52
N VAL A 271 33.03 10.56 18.52
CA VAL A 271 34.26 11.37 18.35
C VAL A 271 34.40 12.41 19.44
N GLU A 272 33.29 13.07 19.87
CA GLU A 272 33.32 14.00 21.01
C GLU A 272 33.65 13.30 22.33
N ALA A 273 33.16 12.07 22.55
CA ALA A 273 33.45 11.30 23.74
C ALA A 273 34.94 10.90 23.83
N GLU A 274 35.58 10.51 22.71
CA GLU A 274 36.99 10.22 22.65
C GLU A 274 37.88 11.45 22.90
N THR A 275 37.44 12.65 22.46
CA THR A 275 38.24 13.87 22.66
C THR A 275 38.16 14.47 24.08
N VAL A 276 37.28 13.96 24.94
CA VAL A 276 37.13 14.40 26.34
C VAL A 276 37.91 13.48 27.29
N GLU A 277 38.37 12.30 26.85
CA GLU A 277 39.20 11.36 27.65
C GLU A 277 40.73 11.56 27.45
N GLU A 278 41.17 12.43 26.54
CA GLU A 278 42.56 12.85 26.43
C GLU A 278 42.80 14.21 27.19
#